data_6c3df202e37c4851a219fb86ebdf0b52
#
_entry.id   6c3df202e37c4851a219fb86ebdf0b52
#
_cell.length_a   1.000
_cell.length_b   1.000
_cell.length_c   1.000
_cell.angle_alpha   90.00
_cell.angle_beta   90.00
_cell.angle_gamma   90.00
#
_symmetry.space_group_name_H-M   'P 1'
#
loop_
_entity.id
_entity.type
_entity.pdbx_description
1 polymer ?
#
loop_
_entity_poly.entity_id
_entity_poly.type
_entity_poly.pdbx_seq_one_letter_code
_entity_poly.pdbx_strand_id
1 'polypeptide(L)'
;APETEAAAEKPETPAQEAPEKEAPQAEEKNEGKHDCKHHHHETAALQAKLEAEEKKNADLKNQLLRTAAEYDNYRKRSQREADQKFNDGVSHAVTQILGILDTLDMAANAACADENYKKGVTMTLDKAAKALETLHITEIEALNQPFDPNFMNAVQQVPAAEGQESGSVVQVFQKGYKIGDKIIRHAMVVVAE
;
A
#
# COMPACT_ATOMS: atom_id res chain seq x y z
N ALA A 1 0.32 29.99 -20.61
CA ALA A 1 -0.68 29.48 -21.55
C ALA A 1 0.00 28.75 -22.70
N PRO A 2 -0.55 27.65 -23.27
CA PRO A 2 -1.95 27.28 -23.29
C PRO A 2 -2.28 25.89 -22.69
N GLU A 3 -3.52 25.80 -22.32
CA GLU A 3 -4.30 24.61 -21.97
C GLU A 3 -4.40 23.64 -23.16
N THR A 4 -4.35 22.34 -22.86
CA THR A 4 -4.93 21.32 -23.74
C THR A 4 -5.69 20.32 -22.88
N GLU A 5 -7.02 20.50 -22.87
CA GLU A 5 -8.00 19.50 -22.51
C GLU A 5 -7.88 18.30 -23.48
N ALA A 6 -7.80 17.10 -22.94
CA ALA A 6 -8.02 15.88 -23.69
C ALA A 6 -9.23 15.17 -23.06
N ALA A 7 -10.36 15.28 -23.76
CA ALA A 7 -11.62 14.62 -23.49
C ALA A 7 -11.46 13.09 -23.54
N ALA A 8 -12.01 12.42 -22.53
CA ALA A 8 -12.18 10.99 -22.48
C ALA A 8 -13.37 10.60 -23.36
N GLU A 9 -13.11 9.97 -24.47
CA GLU A 9 -14.11 9.33 -25.35
C GLU A 9 -14.43 7.94 -24.83
N LYS A 10 -15.68 7.72 -24.47
CA LYS A 10 -16.29 6.39 -24.22
C LYS A 10 -16.55 5.71 -25.55
N PRO A 11 -16.23 4.45 -25.74
CA PRO A 11 -16.75 3.70 -26.89
C PRO A 11 -18.20 3.28 -26.63
N GLU A 12 -19.10 3.82 -27.45
CA GLU A 12 -20.48 3.38 -27.58
C GLU A 12 -20.54 2.00 -28.27
N THR A 13 -21.35 1.13 -27.71
CA THR A 13 -21.65 -0.19 -28.23
C THR A 13 -22.74 -0.01 -29.32
N PRO A 14 -22.56 -0.48 -30.54
CA PRO A 14 -23.66 -0.50 -31.50
C PRO A 14 -24.58 -1.69 -31.23
N ALA A 15 -25.86 -1.39 -31.03
CA ALA A 15 -26.95 -2.34 -31.03
C ALA A 15 -27.07 -2.95 -32.43
N GLN A 16 -27.00 -4.27 -32.53
CA GLN A 16 -27.33 -5.00 -33.73
C GLN A 16 -28.84 -5.34 -33.72
N GLU A 17 -29.53 -4.73 -34.63
CA GLU A 17 -30.88 -5.10 -35.03
C GLU A 17 -30.91 -6.54 -35.61
N ALA A 18 -31.90 -7.29 -35.17
CA ALA A 18 -32.21 -8.60 -35.72
C ALA A 18 -32.99 -8.45 -37.01
N PRO A 19 -32.70 -9.18 -38.09
CA PRO A 19 -33.59 -9.22 -39.25
C PRO A 19 -34.71 -10.23 -39.04
N GLU A 20 -35.92 -9.76 -39.35
CA GLU A 20 -37.16 -10.53 -39.48
C GLU A 20 -37.01 -11.68 -40.48
N LYS A 21 -37.53 -12.83 -40.10
CA LYS A 21 -37.64 -14.00 -40.95
C LYS A 21 -38.91 -13.91 -41.75
N GLU A 22 -38.79 -13.72 -43.05
CA GLU A 22 -39.80 -14.15 -44.01
C GLU A 22 -39.66 -15.65 -44.29
N ALA A 23 -40.77 -16.35 -44.18
CA ALA A 23 -40.90 -17.75 -44.55
C ALA A 23 -41.27 -17.87 -46.02
N PRO A 24 -40.66 -18.76 -46.81
CA PRO A 24 -41.26 -19.25 -48.04
C PRO A 24 -41.91 -20.61 -47.79
N GLN A 25 -43.04 -20.69 -48.38
CA GLN A 25 -43.99 -21.81 -48.44
C GLN A 25 -43.39 -23.07 -49.08
N ALA A 26 -44.00 -24.17 -48.68
CA ALA A 26 -43.76 -25.52 -49.16
C ALA A 26 -43.95 -25.74 -50.60
N GLU A 27 -43.04 -26.48 -51.24
CA GLU A 27 -43.42 -27.38 -52.38
C GLU A 27 -42.86 -28.79 -52.08
N GLU A 28 -43.79 -29.71 -51.87
CA GLU A 28 -43.52 -31.15 -51.88
C GLU A 28 -43.02 -31.60 -53.26
N LYS A 29 -41.88 -32.33 -53.23
CA LYS A 29 -41.72 -33.47 -54.19
C LYS A 29 -40.74 -34.49 -53.59
N ASN A 30 -41.33 -35.59 -53.36
CA ASN A 30 -40.87 -36.95 -53.14
C ASN A 30 -39.71 -37.35 -54.06
N GLU A 31 -38.64 -37.97 -53.47
CA GLU A 31 -37.93 -39.15 -53.89
C GLU A 31 -36.54 -39.18 -53.31
N GLY A 32 -36.20 -40.30 -52.65
CA GLY A 32 -34.77 -40.53 -52.24
C GLY A 32 -34.56 -41.17 -50.88
N LYS A 33 -35.13 -42.35 -50.65
CA LYS A 33 -34.84 -43.18 -49.45
C LYS A 33 -33.45 -43.86 -49.52
N HIS A 34 -32.34 -43.14 -49.60
CA HIS A 34 -31.03 -43.83 -49.50
C HIS A 34 -29.88 -42.98 -48.85
N ASP A 35 -30.10 -41.76 -48.40
CA ASP A 35 -28.97 -40.94 -47.87
C ASP A 35 -29.00 -40.65 -46.35
N CYS A 36 -30.01 -41.12 -45.62
CA CYS A 36 -30.19 -40.76 -44.23
C CYS A 36 -29.17 -41.33 -43.22
N LYS A 37 -28.39 -42.34 -43.62
CA LYS A 37 -27.42 -42.95 -42.70
C LYS A 37 -26.07 -42.22 -42.67
N HIS A 38 -25.63 -41.60 -43.75
CA HIS A 38 -24.39 -40.86 -43.84
C HIS A 38 -24.47 -39.50 -43.10
N HIS A 39 -25.58 -38.77 -43.26
CA HIS A 39 -25.77 -37.50 -42.56
C HIS A 39 -25.87 -37.64 -41.04
N HIS A 40 -26.45 -38.73 -40.52
CA HIS A 40 -26.50 -38.95 -39.08
C HIS A 40 -25.14 -39.22 -38.47
N HIS A 41 -24.19 -39.83 -39.20
CA HIS A 41 -22.84 -40.08 -38.70
C HIS A 41 -21.96 -38.82 -38.72
N GLU A 42 -22.12 -37.95 -39.70
CA GLU A 42 -21.44 -36.66 -39.82
C GLU A 42 -21.92 -35.68 -38.75
N THR A 43 -23.23 -35.59 -38.51
CA THR A 43 -23.81 -34.73 -37.49
C THR A 43 -23.38 -35.16 -36.10
N ALA A 44 -23.32 -36.47 -35.81
CA ALA A 44 -22.83 -36.97 -34.52
C ALA A 44 -21.33 -36.68 -34.30
N ALA A 45 -20.53 -36.77 -35.37
CA ALA A 45 -19.10 -36.45 -35.30
C ALA A 45 -18.84 -34.93 -35.10
N LEU A 46 -19.69 -34.10 -35.74
CA LEU A 46 -19.64 -32.65 -35.55
C LEU A 46 -20.07 -32.24 -34.14
N GLN A 47 -21.14 -32.85 -33.62
CA GLN A 47 -21.58 -32.63 -32.23
C GLN A 47 -20.51 -33.01 -31.21
N ALA A 48 -19.86 -34.16 -31.36
CA ALA A 48 -18.77 -34.58 -30.49
C ALA A 48 -17.58 -33.61 -30.55
N LYS A 49 -17.25 -33.05 -31.70
CA LYS A 49 -16.23 -32.02 -31.84
C LYS A 49 -16.63 -30.69 -31.15
N LEU A 50 -17.89 -30.31 -31.31
CA LEU A 50 -18.44 -29.09 -30.70
C LEU A 50 -18.38 -29.20 -29.18
N GLU A 51 -18.86 -30.30 -28.61
CA GLU A 51 -18.79 -30.56 -27.17
C GLU A 51 -17.35 -30.56 -26.64
N ALA A 52 -16.40 -31.14 -27.40
CA ALA A 52 -14.99 -31.14 -27.05
C ALA A 52 -14.40 -29.71 -27.05
N GLU A 53 -14.75 -28.89 -28.03
CA GLU A 53 -14.29 -27.50 -28.10
C GLU A 53 -14.98 -26.61 -27.04
N GLU A 54 -16.26 -26.84 -26.77
CA GLU A 54 -16.98 -26.15 -25.68
C GLU A 54 -16.34 -26.45 -24.32
N LYS A 55 -15.97 -27.71 -24.09
CA LYS A 55 -15.25 -28.11 -22.85
C LYS A 55 -13.90 -27.44 -22.75
N LYS A 56 -13.12 -27.43 -23.84
CA LYS A 56 -11.83 -26.71 -23.86
C LYS A 56 -12.02 -25.22 -23.61
N ASN A 57 -13.06 -24.61 -24.18
CA ASN A 57 -13.39 -23.21 -24.00
C ASN A 57 -13.76 -22.90 -22.54
N ALA A 58 -14.53 -23.79 -21.92
CA ALA A 58 -14.86 -23.69 -20.50
C ALA A 58 -13.61 -23.82 -19.61
N ASP A 59 -12.75 -24.77 -19.89
CA ASP A 59 -11.50 -24.98 -19.16
C ASP A 59 -10.56 -23.76 -19.31
N LEU A 60 -10.39 -23.25 -20.52
CA LEU A 60 -9.59 -22.04 -20.79
C LEU A 60 -10.18 -20.81 -20.11
N LYS A 61 -11.50 -20.63 -20.10
CA LYS A 61 -12.15 -19.53 -19.35
C LYS A 61 -11.89 -19.64 -17.85
N ASN A 62 -11.99 -20.85 -17.28
CA ASN A 62 -11.71 -21.09 -15.88
C ASN A 62 -10.24 -20.80 -15.54
N GLN A 63 -9.31 -21.21 -16.40
CA GLN A 63 -7.89 -20.90 -16.25
C GLN A 63 -7.62 -19.38 -16.31
N LEU A 64 -8.25 -18.69 -17.29
CA LEU A 64 -8.14 -17.24 -17.41
C LEU A 64 -8.64 -16.50 -16.17
N LEU A 65 -9.82 -16.88 -15.66
CA LEU A 65 -10.39 -16.29 -14.46
C LEU A 65 -9.49 -16.50 -13.25
N ARG A 66 -8.96 -17.72 -13.11
CA ARG A 66 -8.03 -18.03 -12.03
C ARG A 66 -6.74 -17.23 -12.13
N THR A 67 -6.13 -17.19 -13.32
CA THR A 67 -4.89 -16.43 -13.54
C THR A 67 -5.09 -14.94 -13.33
N ALA A 68 -6.23 -14.39 -13.74
CA ALA A 68 -6.58 -12.99 -13.50
C ALA A 68 -6.68 -12.68 -12.00
N ALA A 69 -7.37 -13.55 -11.24
CA ALA A 69 -7.48 -13.42 -9.79
C ALA A 69 -6.12 -13.53 -9.07
N GLU A 70 -5.27 -14.48 -9.50
CA GLU A 70 -3.91 -14.64 -8.97
C GLU A 70 -3.05 -13.40 -9.29
N TYR A 71 -3.18 -12.84 -10.50
CA TYR A 71 -2.48 -11.62 -10.90
C TYR A 71 -2.90 -10.40 -10.08
N ASP A 72 -4.20 -10.21 -9.84
CA ASP A 72 -4.71 -9.12 -9.01
C ASP A 72 -4.18 -9.22 -7.56
N ASN A 73 -4.18 -10.43 -7.01
CA ASN A 73 -3.61 -10.68 -5.68
C ASN A 73 -2.10 -10.39 -5.65
N TYR A 74 -1.38 -10.85 -6.67
CA TYR A 74 0.05 -10.57 -6.82
C TYR A 74 0.33 -9.08 -6.92
N ARG A 75 -0.42 -8.35 -7.75
CA ARG A 75 -0.27 -6.90 -7.92
C ARG A 75 -0.46 -6.14 -6.60
N LYS A 76 -1.54 -6.46 -5.86
CA LYS A 76 -1.81 -5.85 -4.56
C LYS A 76 -0.70 -6.15 -3.54
N ARG A 77 -0.19 -7.38 -3.53
CA ARG A 77 0.90 -7.77 -2.64
C ARG A 77 2.20 -7.06 -3.03
N SER A 78 2.56 -7.07 -4.30
CA SER A 78 3.78 -6.42 -4.81
C SER A 78 3.80 -4.92 -4.51
N GLN A 79 2.65 -4.24 -4.63
CA GLN A 79 2.56 -2.84 -4.27
C GLN A 79 2.85 -2.61 -2.78
N ARG A 80 2.22 -3.41 -1.90
CA ARG A 80 2.48 -3.31 -0.45
C ARG A 80 3.93 -3.60 -0.08
N GLU A 81 4.52 -4.60 -0.72
CA GLU A 81 5.94 -4.94 -0.52
C GLU A 81 6.87 -3.82 -0.99
N ALA A 82 6.53 -3.12 -2.10
CA ALA A 82 7.30 -1.97 -2.56
C ALA A 82 7.23 -0.81 -1.56
N ASP A 83 6.03 -0.48 -1.07
CA ASP A 83 5.82 0.58 -0.08
C ASP A 83 6.55 0.25 1.24
N GLN A 84 6.50 -1.02 1.68
CA GLN A 84 7.24 -1.47 2.86
C GLN A 84 8.75 -1.33 2.68
N LYS A 85 9.29 -1.79 1.55
CA LYS A 85 10.74 -1.67 1.27
C LYS A 85 11.20 -0.21 1.19
N PHE A 86 10.37 0.66 0.64
CA PHE A 86 10.65 2.10 0.63
C PHE A 86 10.74 2.64 2.07
N ASN A 87 9.73 2.37 2.90
CA ASN A 87 9.71 2.80 4.29
C ASN A 87 10.86 2.20 5.12
N ASP A 88 11.24 0.95 4.84
CA ASP A 88 12.39 0.29 5.46
C ASP A 88 13.70 1.00 5.10
N GLY A 89 13.86 1.35 3.82
CA GLY A 89 15.03 2.11 3.35
C GLY A 89 15.12 3.50 3.99
N VAL A 90 14.01 4.23 4.05
CA VAL A 90 13.93 5.53 4.73
C VAL A 90 14.25 5.38 6.21
N SER A 91 13.64 4.41 6.89
CA SER A 91 13.90 4.11 8.31
C SER A 91 15.39 3.87 8.58
N HIS A 92 16.03 3.06 7.75
CA HIS A 92 17.45 2.75 7.88
C HIS A 92 18.33 3.99 7.68
N ALA A 93 18.05 4.80 6.66
CA ALA A 93 18.80 6.03 6.39
C ALA A 93 18.64 7.04 7.54
N VAL A 94 17.42 7.23 8.02
CA VAL A 94 17.13 8.17 9.12
C VAL A 94 17.79 7.73 10.41
N THR A 95 17.80 6.44 10.72
CA THR A 95 18.50 5.92 11.92
C THR A 95 19.96 6.37 11.99
N GLN A 96 20.64 6.42 10.84
CA GLN A 96 22.04 6.90 10.79
C GLN A 96 22.15 8.42 11.04
N ILE A 97 21.14 9.19 10.62
CA ILE A 97 21.12 10.65 10.79
C ILE A 97 20.73 11.06 12.20
N LEU A 98 19.88 10.26 12.88
CA LEU A 98 19.40 10.56 14.22
C LEU A 98 20.54 10.76 15.23
N GLY A 99 21.66 10.04 15.11
CA GLY A 99 22.82 10.25 15.94
C GLY A 99 23.43 11.65 15.82
N ILE A 100 23.36 12.25 14.63
CA ILE A 100 23.82 13.63 14.40
C ILE A 100 22.85 14.61 15.05
N LEU A 101 21.55 14.37 14.95
CA LEU A 101 20.52 15.20 15.58
C LEU A 101 20.63 15.17 17.12
N ASP A 102 20.90 14.01 17.70
CA ASP A 102 21.12 13.87 19.13
C ASP A 102 22.30 14.73 19.61
N THR A 103 23.41 14.76 18.85
CA THR A 103 24.57 15.59 19.18
C THR A 103 24.28 17.09 19.04
N LEU A 104 23.41 17.47 18.08
CA LEU A 104 22.94 18.86 17.94
C LEU A 104 22.00 19.25 19.09
N ASP A 105 21.10 18.36 19.52
CA ASP A 105 20.25 18.59 20.71
C ASP A 105 21.11 18.78 21.97
N MET A 106 22.15 17.97 22.16
CA MET A 106 23.09 18.14 23.25
C MET A 106 23.82 19.50 23.19
N ALA A 107 24.23 19.92 21.98
CA ALA A 107 24.89 21.21 21.77
C ALA A 107 23.94 22.40 22.05
N ALA A 108 22.65 22.28 21.68
CA ALA A 108 21.63 23.29 21.96
C ALA A 108 21.39 23.47 23.48
N ASN A 109 21.44 22.36 24.22
CA ASN A 109 21.23 22.34 25.69
C ASN A 109 22.51 22.65 26.50
N ALA A 110 23.68 22.67 25.87
CA ALA A 110 24.93 22.98 26.52
C ALA A 110 24.97 24.48 26.98
N ALA A 111 25.61 24.72 28.08
CA ALA A 111 25.85 26.08 28.56
C ALA A 111 26.81 26.81 27.61
N CYS A 112 26.30 27.70 26.78
CA CYS A 112 27.08 28.52 25.86
C CYS A 112 26.80 30.00 26.13
N ALA A 113 27.86 30.82 26.21
CA ALA A 113 27.76 32.26 26.38
C ALA A 113 27.41 33.00 25.07
N ASP A 114 27.56 32.37 23.92
CA ASP A 114 27.27 32.98 22.60
C ASP A 114 25.82 32.64 22.16
N GLU A 115 24.95 33.65 22.29
CA GLU A 115 23.56 33.55 21.86
C GLU A 115 23.41 33.31 20.36
N ASN A 116 24.29 33.84 19.51
CA ASN A 116 24.25 33.65 18.07
C ASN A 116 24.53 32.20 17.68
N TYR A 117 25.48 31.57 18.35
CA TYR A 117 25.76 30.14 18.20
C TYR A 117 24.52 29.30 18.58
N LYS A 118 23.95 29.57 19.75
CA LYS A 118 22.76 28.84 20.23
C LYS A 118 21.58 28.98 19.25
N LYS A 119 21.34 30.20 18.77
CA LYS A 119 20.31 30.47 17.77
C LYS A 119 20.57 29.70 16.44
N GLY A 120 21.84 29.63 16.01
CA GLY A 120 22.22 28.88 14.81
C GLY A 120 21.93 27.37 14.93
N VAL A 121 22.26 26.77 16.08
CA VAL A 121 21.97 25.36 16.35
C VAL A 121 20.48 25.09 16.39
N THR A 122 19.70 25.94 17.09
CA THR A 122 18.24 25.80 17.17
C THR A 122 17.59 25.89 15.79
N MET A 123 18.00 26.86 14.95
CA MET A 123 17.52 26.98 13.57
C MET A 123 17.84 25.74 12.72
N THR A 124 18.96 25.08 13.00
CA THR A 124 19.33 23.86 12.28
C THR A 124 18.44 22.70 12.72
N LEU A 125 18.17 22.56 14.00
CA LEU A 125 17.22 21.57 14.55
C LEU A 125 15.80 21.77 14.00
N ASP A 126 15.31 23.02 13.95
CA ASP A 126 13.99 23.33 13.36
C ASP A 126 13.90 22.94 11.89
N LYS A 127 14.98 23.16 11.13
CA LYS A 127 15.04 22.74 9.73
C LYS A 127 15.07 21.21 9.60
N ALA A 128 15.79 20.54 10.47
CA ALA A 128 15.85 19.07 10.49
C ALA A 128 14.49 18.47 10.86
N ALA A 129 13.79 19.03 11.87
CA ALA A 129 12.44 18.60 12.23
C ALA A 129 11.47 18.73 11.03
N LYS A 130 11.48 19.87 10.33
CA LYS A 130 10.65 20.06 9.11
C LYS A 130 11.01 19.08 7.99
N ALA A 131 12.29 18.75 7.83
CA ALA A 131 12.72 17.75 6.85
C ALA A 131 12.22 16.34 7.21
N LEU A 132 12.20 15.99 8.50
CA LEU A 132 11.63 14.73 8.98
C LEU A 132 10.11 14.67 8.77
N GLU A 133 9.40 15.76 9.01
CA GLU A 133 7.95 15.86 8.74
C GLU A 133 7.62 15.61 7.25
N THR A 134 8.42 16.12 6.32
CA THR A 134 8.23 15.87 4.88
C THR A 134 8.42 14.40 4.49
N LEU A 135 9.17 13.66 5.29
CA LEU A 135 9.36 12.21 5.15
C LEU A 135 8.30 11.40 5.93
N HIS A 136 7.28 12.08 6.47
CA HIS A 136 6.24 11.47 7.33
C HIS A 136 6.80 10.80 8.58
N ILE A 137 7.92 11.34 9.10
CA ILE A 137 8.54 10.90 10.34
C ILE A 137 8.09 11.85 11.44
N THR A 138 7.51 11.29 12.49
CA THR A 138 7.03 12.04 13.64
C THR A 138 7.84 11.71 14.88
N GLU A 139 8.12 12.73 15.70
CA GLU A 139 8.71 12.56 17.02
C GLU A 139 7.69 11.93 17.97
N ILE A 140 8.14 11.05 18.85
CA ILE A 140 7.31 10.43 19.89
C ILE A 140 7.33 11.39 21.10
N GLU A 141 6.21 12.06 21.34
CA GLU A 141 6.03 12.91 22.52
C GLU A 141 5.99 12.04 23.77
N ALA A 142 7.08 12.02 24.51
CA ALA A 142 7.21 11.20 25.71
C ALA A 142 7.15 12.04 26.99
N LEU A 143 7.53 13.31 26.97
CA LEU A 143 7.63 14.15 28.16
C LEU A 143 6.26 14.35 28.83
N ASN A 144 6.18 14.14 30.14
CA ASN A 144 4.95 14.25 30.94
C ASN A 144 3.81 13.30 30.50
N GLN A 145 4.11 12.27 29.72
CA GLN A 145 3.14 11.24 29.32
C GLN A 145 3.31 9.98 30.19
N PRO A 146 2.28 9.15 30.33
CA PRO A 146 2.42 7.84 30.95
C PRO A 146 3.41 6.99 30.14
N PHE A 147 4.21 6.21 30.82
CA PHE A 147 5.20 5.33 30.19
C PHE A 147 4.50 4.23 29.38
N ASP A 148 4.79 4.15 28.09
CA ASP A 148 4.34 3.08 27.19
C ASP A 148 5.55 2.27 26.67
N PRO A 149 5.66 0.98 27.06
CA PRO A 149 6.77 0.12 26.63
C PRO A 149 6.83 -0.09 25.11
N ASN A 150 5.72 0.12 24.39
CA ASN A 150 5.71 -0.03 22.94
C ASN A 150 6.50 1.06 22.23
N PHE A 151 6.55 2.27 22.77
CA PHE A 151 7.18 3.43 22.14
C PHE A 151 8.41 3.95 22.89
N MET A 152 8.58 3.58 24.17
CA MET A 152 9.56 4.15 25.07
C MET A 152 10.38 3.06 25.75
N ASN A 153 11.66 3.37 26.03
CA ASN A 153 12.55 2.56 26.85
C ASN A 153 12.91 3.33 28.12
N ALA A 154 12.55 2.81 29.28
CA ALA A 154 12.97 3.37 30.56
C ALA A 154 14.44 3.02 30.82
N VAL A 155 15.30 4.02 30.92
CA VAL A 155 16.74 3.87 31.16
C VAL A 155 17.04 4.01 32.64
N GLN A 156 16.23 4.84 33.34
CA GLN A 156 16.40 5.14 34.75
C GLN A 156 15.04 5.40 35.39
N GLN A 157 14.94 5.03 36.69
CA GLN A 157 13.81 5.39 37.55
C GLN A 157 14.30 6.37 38.59
N VAL A 158 13.48 7.37 38.88
CA VAL A 158 13.72 8.38 39.90
C VAL A 158 12.50 8.47 40.80
N PRO A 159 12.67 8.74 42.10
CA PRO A 159 11.51 8.95 42.98
C PRO A 159 10.67 10.12 42.48
N ALA A 160 9.32 9.90 42.49
CA ALA A 160 8.37 10.94 42.01
C ALA A 160 8.55 12.21 42.89
N ALA A 161 8.65 13.36 42.23
CA ALA A 161 8.63 14.65 42.89
C ALA A 161 7.18 15.02 43.28
N GLU A 162 7.01 15.96 44.22
CA GLU A 162 5.68 16.44 44.64
C GLU A 162 4.88 16.93 43.42
N GLY A 163 3.75 16.25 43.12
CA GLY A 163 2.88 16.56 41.99
C GLY A 163 3.10 15.76 40.72
N GLN A 164 3.99 14.78 40.70
CA GLN A 164 4.19 13.86 39.59
C GLN A 164 3.50 12.51 39.86
N GLU A 165 2.82 11.98 38.84
CA GLU A 165 2.21 10.66 38.94
C GLU A 165 3.28 9.56 38.77
N SER A 166 3.23 8.53 39.61
CA SER A 166 4.08 7.34 39.47
C SER A 166 3.82 6.70 38.10
N GLY A 167 4.89 6.31 37.40
CA GLY A 167 4.81 5.78 36.04
C GLY A 167 4.81 6.84 34.94
N SER A 168 4.90 8.14 35.25
CA SER A 168 5.03 9.20 34.25
C SER A 168 6.48 9.44 33.83
N VAL A 169 6.69 9.92 32.60
CA VAL A 169 8.00 10.27 32.07
C VAL A 169 8.40 11.65 32.60
N VAL A 170 9.48 11.70 33.34
CA VAL A 170 10.03 12.94 33.92
C VAL A 170 10.98 13.64 32.99
N GLN A 171 11.79 12.87 32.26
CA GLN A 171 12.81 13.40 31.38
C GLN A 171 12.99 12.50 30.14
N VAL A 172 13.21 13.12 29.01
CA VAL A 172 13.57 12.42 27.77
C VAL A 172 15.08 12.56 27.60
N PHE A 173 15.78 11.42 27.63
CA PHE A 173 17.22 11.36 27.43
C PHE A 173 17.57 11.36 25.94
N GLN A 174 16.74 10.67 25.12
CA GLN A 174 16.88 10.59 23.69
C GLN A 174 15.51 10.53 23.03
N LYS A 175 15.28 11.37 22.03
CA LYS A 175 14.01 11.46 21.34
C LYS A 175 13.73 10.21 20.52
N GLY A 176 12.50 9.71 20.57
CA GLY A 176 12.01 8.62 19.75
C GLY A 176 11.39 9.13 18.44
N TYR A 177 11.43 8.31 17.39
CA TYR A 177 10.88 8.64 16.09
C TYR A 177 10.14 7.46 15.48
N LYS A 178 9.03 7.76 14.77
CA LYS A 178 8.21 6.77 14.04
C LYS A 178 7.87 7.25 12.65
N ILE A 179 7.66 6.31 11.72
CA ILE A 179 7.14 6.56 10.37
C ILE A 179 5.79 5.82 10.23
N GLY A 180 4.68 6.56 10.18
CA GLY A 180 3.35 5.98 10.31
C GLY A 180 3.24 5.15 11.60
N ASP A 181 2.94 3.85 11.46
CA ASP A 181 2.83 2.94 12.61
C ASP A 181 4.15 2.24 12.97
N LYS A 182 5.19 2.38 12.13
CA LYS A 182 6.48 1.72 12.36
C LYS A 182 7.40 2.59 13.19
N ILE A 183 7.93 2.02 14.27
CA ILE A 183 8.92 2.69 15.12
C ILE A 183 10.29 2.57 14.46
N ILE A 184 10.95 3.71 14.25
CA ILE A 184 12.33 3.82 13.79
C ILE A 184 13.27 3.66 14.98
N ARG A 185 12.96 4.40 16.09
CA ARG A 185 13.73 4.38 17.33
C ARG A 185 12.82 4.70 18.52
N HIS A 186 12.89 3.89 19.57
CA HIS A 186 12.17 4.17 20.83
C HIS A 186 12.77 5.40 21.53
N ALA A 187 11.93 6.17 22.21
CA ALA A 187 12.41 7.23 23.08
C ALA A 187 13.08 6.63 24.31
N MET A 188 14.25 7.14 24.70
CA MET A 188 14.91 6.78 25.96
C MET A 188 14.50 7.77 27.03
N VAL A 189 13.83 7.28 28.06
CA VAL A 189 13.17 8.13 29.07
C VAL A 189 13.56 7.76 30.50
N VAL A 190 13.39 8.74 31.39
CA VAL A 190 13.48 8.57 32.85
C VAL A 190 12.03 8.60 33.36
N VAL A 191 11.65 7.62 34.17
CA VAL A 191 10.32 7.42 34.70
C VAL A 191 10.28 7.69 36.19
N ALA A 192 9.22 8.33 36.68
CA ALA A 192 8.94 8.50 38.10
C ALA A 192 8.47 7.18 38.72
N GLU A 193 9.02 6.79 39.87
CA GLU A 193 8.61 5.61 40.63
C GLU A 193 7.60 5.97 41.74
#